data_84cf60704a5ccbb32a9364fa690a9ab5
#
_entry.id   84cf60704a5ccbb32a9364fa690a9ab5
#
_cell.length_a   1.000
_cell.length_b   1.000
_cell.length_c   1.000
_cell.angle_alpha   90.00
_cell.angle_beta   90.00
_cell.angle_gamma   90.00
#
_symmetry.space_group_name_H-M   'P 1'
#
loop_
_entity.id
_entity.type
_entity.pdbx_description
1 polymer ?
#
loop_
_entity_poly.entity_id
_entity_poly.type
_entity_poly.pdbx_seq_one_letter_code
_entity_poly.pdbx_strand_id
1 'polypeptide(L)'
;LGPIAAEPPSKVEVSNIRRVFRNGKHNAFTDLTRFQDRFYLTFRSCPEGHGVHSSASVIILASDDAIQWEQVNRFRVEDRDTRDPHFLIFKSKLFVYSGTWYCSGREPCRENLDLNTQLGYAAWSLNGREWKGPILLEGTLGHYIWRANSFDGKSYLCGRRKINFAMKPR
;
A
#
# COMPACT_ATOMS: atom_id res chain seq x y z
N LEU A 1 6.23 9.23 43.47
CA LEU A 1 5.34 9.13 42.31
C LEU A 1 4.41 7.96 42.56
N GLY A 2 3.12 8.25 42.86
CA GLY A 2 2.10 7.21 43.02
C GLY A 2 1.77 6.50 41.71
N PRO A 3 1.18 5.30 41.73
CA PRO A 3 0.78 4.59 40.52
C PRO A 3 -0.25 5.45 39.78
N ILE A 4 0.05 5.74 38.49
CA ILE A 4 -0.92 6.33 37.58
C ILE A 4 -1.99 5.26 37.36
N ALA A 5 -3.21 5.52 37.83
CA ALA A 5 -4.34 4.64 37.56
C ALA A 5 -4.54 4.61 36.00
N ALA A 6 -4.47 3.42 35.43
CA ALA A 6 -4.77 3.24 34.00
C ALA A 6 -6.24 3.61 33.79
N GLU A 7 -6.50 4.53 32.87
CA GLU A 7 -7.87 4.80 32.43
C GLU A 7 -8.49 3.53 31.87
N PRO A 8 -9.79 3.27 32.14
CA PRO A 8 -10.45 2.12 31.53
C PRO A 8 -10.40 2.27 30.01
N PRO A 9 -10.25 1.15 29.26
CA PRO A 9 -10.19 1.19 27.81
C PRO A 9 -11.47 1.84 27.27
N SER A 10 -11.31 2.79 26.35
CA SER A 10 -12.43 3.43 25.67
C SER A 10 -13.29 2.40 24.96
N LYS A 11 -14.60 2.43 25.17
CA LYS A 11 -15.53 1.57 24.45
C LYS A 11 -15.57 2.00 22.98
N VAL A 12 -15.21 1.10 22.08
CA VAL A 12 -15.30 1.31 20.64
C VAL A 12 -16.60 0.67 20.13
N GLU A 13 -17.44 1.45 19.46
CA GLU A 13 -18.65 0.97 18.80
C GLU A 13 -18.45 1.02 17.28
N VAL A 14 -18.79 -0.07 16.61
CA VAL A 14 -18.77 -0.17 15.16
C VAL A 14 -20.18 -0.05 14.64
N SER A 15 -20.43 0.93 13.77
CA SER A 15 -21.75 1.18 13.17
C SER A 15 -21.62 1.38 11.66
N ASN A 16 -22.76 1.29 10.96
CA ASN A 16 -22.85 1.57 9.52
C ASN A 16 -21.85 0.79 8.65
N ILE A 17 -21.66 -0.49 8.95
CA ILE A 17 -20.79 -1.37 8.16
C ILE A 17 -21.36 -1.49 6.74
N ARG A 18 -20.53 -1.16 5.74
CA ARG A 18 -20.93 -1.26 4.33
C ARG A 18 -19.78 -1.70 3.44
N ARG A 19 -20.12 -2.31 2.32
CA ARG A 19 -19.16 -2.68 1.29
C ARG A 19 -19.01 -1.52 0.30
N VAL A 20 -17.80 -0.95 0.20
CA VAL A 20 -17.51 0.19 -0.71
C VAL A 20 -17.01 -0.25 -2.09
N PHE A 21 -16.53 -1.50 -2.22
CA PHE A 21 -16.02 -2.00 -3.50
C PHE A 21 -16.20 -3.51 -3.64
N ARG A 22 -16.49 -3.96 -4.87
CA ARG A 22 -16.55 -5.38 -5.24
C ARG A 22 -16.27 -5.54 -6.73
N ASN A 23 -15.34 -6.43 -7.08
CA ASN A 23 -15.02 -6.78 -8.47
C ASN A 23 -14.86 -8.29 -8.69
N GLY A 24 -15.30 -9.12 -7.75
CA GLY A 24 -15.16 -10.57 -7.81
C GLY A 24 -13.74 -11.10 -7.57
N LYS A 25 -12.79 -10.23 -7.24
CA LYS A 25 -11.39 -10.57 -7.00
C LYS A 25 -11.05 -10.51 -5.52
N HIS A 26 -9.89 -11.00 -5.17
CA HIS A 26 -9.33 -10.83 -3.83
C HIS A 26 -8.84 -9.38 -3.66
N ASN A 27 -9.48 -8.65 -2.75
CA ASN A 27 -9.14 -7.27 -2.40
C ASN A 27 -8.66 -7.23 -0.94
N ALA A 28 -7.46 -6.71 -0.70
CA ALA A 28 -6.82 -6.72 0.61
C ALA A 28 -5.81 -5.59 0.77
N PHE A 29 -5.27 -5.42 1.99
CA PHE A 29 -4.23 -4.46 2.33
C PHE A 29 -4.68 -3.03 2.07
N THR A 30 -5.70 -2.62 2.81
CA THR A 30 -6.33 -1.30 2.64
C THR A 30 -5.58 -0.21 3.40
N ASP A 31 -5.57 0.98 2.83
CA ASP A 31 -5.22 2.22 3.52
C ASP A 31 -6.18 3.34 3.14
N LEU A 32 -6.44 4.25 4.08
CA LEU A 32 -7.43 5.33 3.94
C LEU A 32 -6.78 6.66 4.36
N THR A 33 -7.02 7.70 3.57
CA THR A 33 -6.58 9.06 3.90
C THR A 33 -7.59 10.11 3.43
N ARG A 34 -7.42 11.35 3.89
CA ARG A 34 -8.14 12.51 3.39
C ARG A 34 -7.14 13.49 2.77
N PHE A 35 -7.40 13.92 1.54
CA PHE A 35 -6.57 14.86 0.82
C PHE A 35 -7.45 15.84 0.02
N GLN A 36 -7.22 17.16 0.18
CA GLN A 36 -8.01 18.21 -0.47
C GLN A 36 -9.53 17.99 -0.35
N ASP A 37 -9.97 17.77 0.91
CA ASP A 37 -11.37 17.56 1.30
C ASP A 37 -12.06 16.29 0.76
N ARG A 38 -11.35 15.44 0.03
CA ARG A 38 -11.83 14.13 -0.42
C ARG A 38 -11.20 12.97 0.36
N PHE A 39 -11.94 11.88 0.50
CA PHE A 39 -11.43 10.61 1.00
C PHE A 39 -10.81 9.79 -0.12
N TYR A 40 -9.70 9.11 0.18
CA TYR A 40 -9.01 8.20 -0.73
C TYR A 40 -8.79 6.87 -0.05
N LEU A 41 -9.23 5.80 -0.70
CA LEU A 41 -9.04 4.42 -0.26
C LEU A 41 -8.16 3.70 -1.28
N THR A 42 -7.14 3.01 -0.83
CA THR A 42 -6.29 2.18 -1.69
C THR A 42 -6.25 0.75 -1.19
N PHE A 43 -6.07 -0.19 -2.10
CA PHE A 43 -5.94 -1.62 -1.79
C PHE A 43 -5.34 -2.38 -2.97
N ARG A 44 -4.79 -3.57 -2.66
CA ARG A 44 -4.41 -4.55 -3.67
C ARG A 44 -5.64 -5.30 -4.19
N SER A 45 -5.71 -5.49 -5.50
CA SER A 45 -6.71 -6.34 -6.15
C SER A 45 -6.01 -7.38 -7.02
N CYS A 46 -6.30 -8.67 -6.79
CA CYS A 46 -5.69 -9.77 -7.52
C CYS A 46 -6.74 -10.82 -7.91
N PRO A 47 -6.85 -11.20 -9.20
CA PRO A 47 -7.76 -12.26 -9.62
C PRO A 47 -7.38 -13.63 -9.05
N GLU A 48 -6.10 -13.88 -8.83
CA GLU A 48 -5.54 -15.16 -8.40
C GLU A 48 -5.47 -15.33 -6.86
N GLY A 49 -6.16 -14.44 -6.12
CA GLY A 49 -6.26 -14.55 -4.67
C GLY A 49 -5.17 -13.84 -3.88
N HIS A 50 -4.91 -14.32 -2.66
CA HIS A 50 -3.98 -13.69 -1.71
C HIS A 50 -2.51 -13.95 -2.05
N GLY A 51 -2.20 -15.03 -2.72
CA GLY A 51 -0.83 -15.41 -3.06
C GLY A 51 -0.08 -14.35 -3.85
N VAL A 52 1.24 -14.54 -3.99
CA VAL A 52 2.07 -13.68 -4.82
C VAL A 52 1.76 -13.97 -6.28
N HIS A 53 1.41 -12.94 -7.05
CA HIS A 53 1.02 -13.07 -8.45
C HIS A 53 1.21 -11.77 -9.22
N SER A 54 1.75 -11.82 -10.44
CA SER A 54 2.06 -10.65 -11.27
C SER A 54 0.83 -9.89 -11.78
N SER A 55 -0.35 -10.55 -11.79
CA SER A 55 -1.61 -9.90 -12.16
C SER A 55 -2.16 -8.95 -11.08
N ALA A 56 -1.55 -8.92 -9.90
CA ALA A 56 -1.94 -8.03 -8.82
C ALA A 56 -1.78 -6.56 -9.22
N SER A 57 -2.72 -5.74 -8.82
CA SER A 57 -2.72 -4.30 -9.06
C SER A 57 -3.14 -3.54 -7.80
N VAL A 58 -2.68 -2.32 -7.69
CA VAL A 58 -3.18 -1.34 -6.73
C VAL A 58 -4.34 -0.60 -7.36
N ILE A 59 -5.44 -0.48 -6.63
CA ILE A 59 -6.60 0.34 -6.98
C ILE A 59 -6.66 1.52 -6.01
N ILE A 60 -7.01 2.68 -6.53
CA ILE A 60 -7.28 3.89 -5.74
C ILE A 60 -8.71 4.34 -6.02
N LEU A 61 -9.49 4.43 -4.97
CA LEU A 61 -10.83 5.00 -4.98
C LEU A 61 -10.80 6.38 -4.34
N ALA A 62 -11.71 7.26 -4.77
CA ALA A 62 -11.97 8.54 -4.15
C ALA A 62 -13.45 8.71 -3.84
N SER A 63 -13.75 9.53 -2.83
CA SER A 63 -15.12 9.85 -2.41
C SER A 63 -15.17 11.22 -1.75
N ASP A 64 -16.24 11.97 -2.00
CA ASP A 64 -16.48 13.26 -1.34
C ASP A 64 -17.22 13.06 0.01
N ASP A 65 -17.99 11.98 0.15
CA ASP A 65 -18.90 11.73 1.28
C ASP A 65 -18.60 10.43 2.05
N ALA A 66 -17.58 9.68 1.64
CA ALA A 66 -17.25 8.34 2.11
C ALA A 66 -18.38 7.31 1.92
N ILE A 67 -19.39 7.61 1.08
CA ILE A 67 -20.52 6.74 0.75
C ILE A 67 -20.43 6.30 -0.70
N GLN A 68 -20.33 7.25 -1.62
CA GLN A 68 -20.17 7.03 -3.05
C GLN A 68 -18.69 7.04 -3.40
N TRP A 69 -18.20 5.95 -3.99
CA TRP A 69 -16.79 5.76 -4.32
C TRP A 69 -16.59 5.57 -5.81
N GLU A 70 -15.66 6.30 -6.39
CA GLU A 70 -15.22 6.15 -7.77
C GLU A 70 -13.77 5.68 -7.86
N GLN A 71 -13.45 4.87 -8.85
CA GLN A 71 -12.06 4.50 -9.12
C GLN A 71 -11.36 5.62 -9.87
N VAL A 72 -10.36 6.24 -9.23
CA VAL A 72 -9.60 7.35 -9.81
C VAL A 72 -8.25 6.93 -10.38
N ASN A 73 -7.72 5.77 -9.95
CA ASN A 73 -6.50 5.21 -10.53
C ASN A 73 -6.42 3.70 -10.32
N ARG A 74 -5.63 3.07 -11.18
CA ARG A 74 -5.19 1.68 -11.06
C ARG A 74 -3.83 1.53 -11.69
N PHE A 75 -2.89 0.92 -10.99
CA PHE A 75 -1.59 0.60 -11.56
C PHE A 75 -1.10 -0.78 -11.14
N ARG A 76 -0.17 -1.31 -11.90
CA ARG A 76 0.62 -2.50 -11.59
C ARG A 76 2.05 -2.30 -12.07
N VAL A 77 2.97 -3.05 -11.51
CA VAL A 77 4.34 -3.13 -11.99
C VAL A 77 4.50 -4.44 -12.75
N GLU A 78 5.05 -4.38 -13.96
CA GLU A 78 5.27 -5.55 -14.81
C GLU A 78 6.14 -6.59 -14.09
N ASP A 79 5.84 -7.87 -14.30
CA ASP A 79 6.50 -9.03 -13.68
C ASP A 79 6.59 -9.00 -12.15
N ARG A 80 5.74 -8.21 -11.49
CA ARG A 80 5.74 -8.08 -10.04
C ARG A 80 4.34 -8.16 -9.45
N ASP A 81 4.24 -8.79 -8.29
CA ASP A 81 3.08 -8.61 -7.43
C ASP A 81 3.17 -7.25 -6.76
N THR A 82 2.27 -6.35 -7.14
CA THR A 82 2.16 -5.01 -6.58
C THR A 82 1.19 -5.05 -5.41
N ARG A 83 1.68 -4.85 -4.17
CA ARG A 83 0.87 -5.05 -2.95
C ARG A 83 1.19 -4.09 -1.82
N ASP A 84 0.38 -4.16 -0.77
CA ASP A 84 0.47 -3.37 0.46
C ASP A 84 0.58 -1.87 0.17
N PRO A 85 -0.38 -1.28 -0.58
CA PRO A 85 -0.33 0.15 -0.88
C PRO A 85 -0.60 0.97 0.38
N HIS A 86 0.16 2.07 0.53
CA HIS A 86 -0.02 3.03 1.61
C HIS A 86 0.07 4.45 1.11
N PHE A 87 -0.76 5.33 1.67
CA PHE A 87 -0.75 6.74 1.36
C PHE A 87 0.31 7.51 2.15
N LEU A 88 0.78 8.60 1.55
CA LEU A 88 1.51 9.66 2.22
C LEU A 88 1.10 11.00 1.61
N ILE A 89 0.74 11.97 2.45
CA ILE A 89 0.61 13.37 2.05
C ILE A 89 1.91 14.08 2.41
N PHE A 90 2.60 14.58 1.40
CA PHE A 90 3.87 15.28 1.58
C PHE A 90 4.05 16.37 0.54
N LYS A 91 4.42 17.59 0.97
CA LYS A 91 4.63 18.76 0.10
C LYS A 91 3.45 18.96 -0.89
N SER A 92 2.23 18.99 -0.35
CA SER A 92 0.97 19.18 -1.10
C SER A 92 0.71 18.16 -2.21
N LYS A 93 1.30 16.97 -2.10
CA LYS A 93 1.08 15.83 -3.01
C LYS A 93 0.53 14.65 -2.24
N LEU A 94 -0.35 13.89 -2.91
CA LEU A 94 -0.80 12.59 -2.44
C LEU A 94 0.02 11.51 -3.14
N PHE A 95 0.78 10.75 -2.36
CA PHE A 95 1.54 9.58 -2.82
C PHE A 95 0.83 8.29 -2.41
N VAL A 96 0.97 7.26 -3.25
CA VAL A 96 0.69 5.86 -2.90
C VAL A 96 1.97 5.08 -3.09
N TYR A 97 2.50 4.51 -2.02
CA TYR A 97 3.66 3.63 -2.05
C TYR A 97 3.21 2.18 -2.05
N SER A 98 3.94 1.34 -2.76
CA SER A 98 3.68 -0.10 -2.84
C SER A 98 5.00 -0.87 -2.79
N GLY A 99 5.05 -1.88 -1.92
CA GLY A 99 6.07 -2.91 -2.00
C GLY A 99 5.76 -3.87 -3.14
N THR A 100 6.78 -4.50 -3.70
CA THR A 100 6.59 -5.48 -4.78
C THR A 100 7.42 -6.74 -4.57
N TRP A 101 6.89 -7.86 -5.08
CA TRP A 101 7.59 -9.13 -5.15
C TRP A 101 7.84 -9.48 -6.60
N TYR A 102 9.06 -9.82 -6.95
CA TYR A 102 9.40 -10.22 -8.31
C TYR A 102 8.84 -11.60 -8.63
N CYS A 103 8.19 -11.72 -9.78
CA CYS A 103 7.56 -12.96 -10.26
C CYS A 103 8.30 -13.60 -11.44
N SER A 104 9.38 -13.02 -11.93
CA SER A 104 10.19 -13.50 -13.08
C SER A 104 9.42 -13.84 -14.35
N GLY A 105 8.25 -13.23 -14.58
CA GLY A 105 7.40 -13.54 -15.74
C GLY A 105 6.85 -14.95 -15.78
N ARG A 106 7.01 -15.74 -14.71
CA ARG A 106 6.49 -17.12 -14.59
C ARG A 106 5.36 -17.20 -13.59
N GLU A 107 4.34 -17.92 -13.93
CA GLU A 107 3.17 -18.18 -13.09
C GLU A 107 3.08 -19.70 -12.76
N PRO A 108 2.85 -20.08 -11.51
CA PRO A 108 2.76 -19.23 -10.31
C PRO A 108 4.12 -18.74 -9.82
N CYS A 109 4.16 -17.55 -9.24
CA CYS A 109 5.40 -16.92 -8.72
C CYS A 109 6.07 -17.73 -7.58
N ARG A 110 5.42 -18.72 -7.03
CA ARG A 110 5.80 -19.41 -5.78
C ARG A 110 7.16 -20.12 -5.85
N GLU A 111 7.57 -20.60 -7.01
CA GLU A 111 8.81 -21.37 -7.16
C GLU A 111 10.06 -20.50 -7.29
N ASN A 112 9.89 -19.21 -7.56
CA ASN A 112 10.97 -18.28 -7.86
C ASN A 112 10.94 -17.00 -6.99
N LEU A 113 10.38 -17.09 -5.78
CA LEU A 113 10.34 -15.95 -4.86
C LEU A 113 11.73 -15.63 -4.30
N ASP A 114 12.42 -14.71 -4.94
CA ASP A 114 13.60 -14.11 -4.37
C ASP A 114 13.23 -12.86 -3.56
N LEU A 115 13.28 -12.99 -2.23
CA LEU A 115 12.96 -11.92 -1.29
C LEU A 115 13.98 -10.76 -1.37
N ASN A 116 15.15 -10.99 -1.94
CA ASN A 116 16.19 -9.97 -2.09
C ASN A 116 15.94 -9.07 -3.31
N THR A 117 15.02 -9.44 -4.20
CA THR A 117 14.65 -8.62 -5.37
C THR A 117 13.43 -7.73 -5.11
N GLN A 118 13.02 -7.59 -3.86
CA GLN A 118 11.95 -6.66 -3.49
C GLN A 118 12.33 -5.22 -3.84
N LEU A 119 11.38 -4.50 -4.41
CA LEU A 119 11.52 -3.09 -4.78
C LEU A 119 10.26 -2.33 -4.35
N GLY A 120 10.45 -1.06 -4.04
CA GLY A 120 9.37 -0.12 -3.78
C GLY A 120 9.05 0.72 -5.01
N TYR A 121 7.78 1.02 -5.17
CA TYR A 121 7.27 1.91 -6.22
C TYR A 121 6.32 2.93 -5.61
N ALA A 122 6.16 4.06 -6.31
CA ALA A 122 5.19 5.07 -5.93
C ALA A 122 4.46 5.62 -7.16
N ALA A 123 3.15 5.84 -7.00
CA ALA A 123 2.38 6.74 -7.83
C ALA A 123 2.03 7.99 -7.02
N TRP A 124 1.78 9.12 -7.68
CA TRP A 124 1.46 10.36 -6.99
C TRP A 124 0.56 11.28 -7.81
N SER A 125 -0.14 12.17 -7.11
CA SER A 125 -1.05 13.16 -7.67
C SER A 125 -0.94 14.49 -6.95
N LEU A 126 -1.15 15.60 -7.67
CA LEU A 126 -1.28 16.95 -7.10
C LEU A 126 -2.72 17.29 -6.72
N ASN A 127 -3.69 16.69 -7.39
CA ASN A 127 -5.11 17.03 -7.28
C ASN A 127 -6.00 15.80 -6.95
N GLY A 128 -5.39 14.62 -6.74
CA GLY A 128 -6.09 13.37 -6.48
C GLY A 128 -6.84 12.78 -7.68
N ARG A 129 -6.81 13.42 -8.83
CA ARG A 129 -7.49 13.01 -10.07
C ARG A 129 -6.52 12.54 -11.14
N GLU A 130 -5.50 13.32 -11.38
CA GLU A 130 -4.44 13.02 -12.35
C GLU A 130 -3.26 12.37 -11.62
N TRP A 131 -2.92 11.15 -12.01
CA TRP A 131 -1.89 10.35 -11.36
C TRP A 131 -0.69 10.15 -12.26
N LYS A 132 0.48 10.20 -11.67
CA LYS A 132 1.78 9.92 -12.31
C LYS A 132 2.41 8.67 -11.68
N GLY A 133 3.17 7.93 -12.48
CA GLY A 133 3.79 6.67 -12.06
C GLY A 133 3.00 5.43 -12.49
N PRO A 134 3.33 4.23 -11.96
CA PRO A 134 4.29 4.04 -10.88
C PRO A 134 5.74 4.28 -11.30
N ILE A 135 6.53 4.86 -10.40
CA ILE A 135 7.98 5.03 -10.56
C ILE A 135 8.71 4.20 -9.51
N LEU A 136 9.87 3.67 -9.90
CA LEU A 136 10.76 2.98 -8.97
C LEU A 136 11.31 3.96 -7.93
N LEU A 137 11.30 3.54 -6.67
CA LEU A 137 11.94 4.27 -5.58
C LEU A 137 13.39 3.78 -5.44
N GLU A 138 14.32 4.67 -5.71
CA GLU A 138 15.74 4.39 -5.53
C GLU A 138 16.08 3.98 -4.09
N GLY A 139 17.08 3.13 -3.92
CA GLY A 139 17.51 2.64 -2.62
C GLY A 139 16.59 1.59 -1.96
N THR A 140 15.51 1.15 -2.63
CA THR A 140 14.58 0.17 -2.08
C THR A 140 14.89 -1.29 -2.44
N LEU A 141 15.97 -1.57 -3.14
CA LEU A 141 16.36 -2.96 -3.44
C LEU A 141 16.52 -3.78 -2.15
N GLY A 142 15.82 -4.90 -2.09
CA GLY A 142 15.77 -5.78 -0.92
C GLY A 142 14.90 -5.26 0.23
N HIS A 143 14.24 -4.12 0.05
CA HIS A 143 13.31 -3.56 1.03
C HIS A 143 11.87 -3.84 0.65
N TYR A 144 11.14 -4.44 1.55
CA TYR A 144 9.69 -4.49 1.48
C TYR A 144 9.11 -3.30 2.24
N ILE A 145 8.71 -2.28 1.51
CA ILE A 145 8.17 -1.04 2.08
C ILE A 145 6.74 -1.24 2.54
N TRP A 146 6.39 -0.63 3.68
CA TRP A 146 5.09 -0.78 4.30
C TRP A 146 4.40 0.54 4.55
N ARG A 147 4.94 1.34 5.46
CA ARG A 147 4.31 2.57 5.91
C ARG A 147 5.15 3.77 5.55
N ALA A 148 4.46 4.84 5.20
CA ALA A 148 5.07 6.15 5.04
C ALA A 148 4.40 7.14 5.99
N ASN A 149 5.18 8.07 6.51
CA ASN A 149 4.68 9.19 7.30
C ASN A 149 5.57 10.41 7.09
N SER A 150 5.04 11.59 7.39
CA SER A 150 5.79 12.84 7.38
C SER A 150 5.91 13.40 8.79
N PHE A 151 7.12 13.87 9.12
CA PHE A 151 7.41 14.53 10.38
C PHE A 151 8.49 15.57 10.16
N ASP A 152 8.33 16.76 10.73
CA ASP A 152 9.31 17.85 10.68
C ASP A 152 9.82 18.16 9.25
N GLY A 153 8.89 18.29 8.30
CA GLY A 153 9.21 18.61 6.89
C GLY A 153 9.93 17.52 6.11
N LYS A 154 10.10 16.34 6.68
CA LYS A 154 10.71 15.15 6.06
C LYS A 154 9.69 14.04 5.87
N SER A 155 9.90 13.19 4.87
CA SER A 155 9.13 11.96 4.70
C SER A 155 9.96 10.75 5.14
N TYR A 156 9.30 9.83 5.81
CA TYR A 156 9.88 8.59 6.30
C TYR A 156 9.12 7.42 5.69
N LEU A 157 9.87 6.46 5.16
CA LEU A 157 9.33 5.24 4.59
C LEU A 157 9.84 4.06 5.41
N CYS A 158 8.93 3.41 6.12
CA CYS A 158 9.24 2.24 6.94
C CYS A 158 9.09 0.96 6.12
N GLY A 159 10.00 0.02 6.31
CA GLY A 159 9.93 -1.27 5.65
C GLY A 159 10.86 -2.30 6.26
N ARG A 160 10.74 -3.54 5.78
CA ARG A 160 11.66 -4.64 6.11
C ARG A 160 12.75 -4.71 5.06
N ARG A 161 13.99 -4.74 5.48
CA ARG A 161 15.10 -5.10 4.60
C ARG A 161 15.31 -6.61 4.64
N LYS A 162 15.30 -7.23 3.47
CA LYS A 162 15.52 -8.66 3.33
C LYS A 162 16.80 -9.02 2.58
N ILE A 163 17.47 -8.03 2.01
CA ILE A 163 18.79 -8.25 1.41
C ILE A 163 19.73 -8.82 2.47
N ASN A 164 20.44 -9.87 2.16
CA ASN A 164 21.23 -10.64 3.10
C ASN A 164 20.39 -11.26 4.25
N PHE A 165 19.06 -11.32 4.09
CA PHE A 165 18.24 -12.19 4.89
C PHE A 165 18.63 -13.63 4.53
N ALA A 166 19.84 -14.00 4.94
CA ALA A 166 20.25 -15.36 4.88
C ALA A 166 19.34 -16.10 5.85
N MET A 167 18.70 -17.12 5.37
CA MET A 167 18.10 -18.15 6.21
C MET A 167 19.17 -18.84 7.08
N LYS A 168 20.43 -18.53 6.82
CA LYS A 168 21.59 -18.91 7.62
C LYS A 168 22.30 -17.62 8.02
N PRO A 169 22.56 -17.39 9.31
CA PRO A 169 23.47 -16.34 9.75
C PRO A 169 24.78 -16.55 9.01
N ARG A 170 25.26 -15.52 8.34
CA ARG A 170 26.61 -15.49 7.81
C ARG A 170 27.55 -15.01 8.88
#